data_0ed133918f0d9da2e71dbf14bb266fa3
#
_entry.id   0ed133918f0d9da2e71dbf14bb266fa3
#
_cell.length_a   1.000
_cell.length_b   1.000
_cell.length_c   1.000
_cell.angle_alpha   90.00
_cell.angle_beta   90.00
_cell.angle_gamma   90.00
#
_symmetry.space_group_name_H-M   'P 1'
#
loop_
_entity.id
_entity.type
_entity.pdbx_description
1 polymer ?
#
loop_
_entity_poly.entity_id
_entity_poly.type
_entity_poly.pdbx_seq_one_letter_code
_entity_poly.pdbx_strand_id
1 'polypeptide(L)'
;MKRLPCPEYAPEYSYATCVSAILDEPERTRMMAGVNDIRDTAIDFVERAAAGATWELPPLVVAKGEDPVVVGDIRKSELVALYEYYMVRRPLGRVIYDSILVGAGDECPTCGGIGHPRTLDHYLPKANYPKLAVLPHNLIPACRDCNTDKGNPLIDHPHKQLIHPYFDQPCFFDQTWISASVTHSQPHVISYAATPPDTWSEVDRERAINHFEFFGIAKRYSIAASSELIFLLDMHRNYFRNRPAEEFSQYLRSAAGSSSVFPNHWRKVMYSALAEDPLFCAP
;
A
#
# COMPACT_ATOMS: atom_id res chain seq x y z
N MET A 1 6.86 4.60 -1.90
CA MET A 1 5.44 4.19 -1.89
C MET A 1 4.73 4.88 -3.03
N LYS A 2 3.68 4.28 -3.57
CA LYS A 2 2.94 4.86 -4.71
C LYS A 2 1.62 5.45 -4.23
N ARG A 3 1.36 6.71 -4.58
CA ARG A 3 0.05 7.32 -4.35
C ARG A 3 -0.98 6.75 -5.34
N LEU A 4 -2.18 6.55 -4.89
CA LEU A 4 -3.30 6.14 -5.73
C LEU A 4 -4.37 7.24 -5.77
N PRO A 5 -5.14 7.34 -6.87
CA PRO A 5 -6.35 8.15 -6.87
C PRO A 5 -7.35 7.58 -5.86
N CYS A 6 -7.99 8.47 -5.10
CA CYS A 6 -9.01 8.07 -4.14
C CYS A 6 -10.25 7.54 -4.90
N PRO A 7 -10.83 6.41 -4.50
CA PRO A 7 -12.06 5.93 -5.11
C PRO A 7 -13.22 6.93 -4.95
N GLU A 8 -13.89 7.27 -6.05
CA GLU A 8 -14.98 8.24 -6.08
C GLU A 8 -16.35 7.57 -5.86
N TYR A 9 -16.58 7.04 -4.66
CA TYR A 9 -17.83 6.44 -4.26
C TYR A 9 -18.43 7.16 -3.06
N ALA A 10 -19.77 7.33 -3.05
CA ALA A 10 -20.46 7.78 -1.84
C ALA A 10 -20.22 6.79 -0.68
N PRO A 11 -20.12 7.27 0.57
CA PRO A 11 -19.76 6.43 1.73
C PRO A 11 -20.59 5.16 1.88
N GLU A 12 -21.90 5.23 1.59
CA GLU A 12 -22.83 4.11 1.70
C GLU A 12 -22.98 3.27 0.43
N TYR A 13 -22.49 3.75 -0.71
CA TYR A 13 -22.79 3.17 -2.02
C TYR A 13 -22.43 1.69 -2.15
N SER A 14 -21.23 1.31 -1.76
CA SER A 14 -20.76 -0.07 -1.87
C SER A 14 -21.50 -1.00 -0.91
N TYR A 15 -21.85 -0.52 0.29
CA TYR A 15 -22.68 -1.25 1.25
C TYR A 15 -24.06 -1.51 0.66
N ALA A 16 -24.76 -0.47 0.22
CA ALA A 16 -26.08 -0.59 -0.35
C ALA A 16 -26.09 -1.51 -1.60
N THR A 17 -25.04 -1.41 -2.43
CA THR A 17 -24.88 -2.27 -3.62
C THR A 17 -24.70 -3.74 -3.21
N CYS A 18 -23.87 -4.05 -2.23
CA CYS A 18 -23.68 -5.42 -1.77
C CYS A 18 -24.95 -5.97 -1.12
N VAL A 19 -25.63 -5.17 -0.29
CA VAL A 19 -26.91 -5.55 0.35
C VAL A 19 -28.00 -5.80 -0.70
N SER A 20 -28.08 -5.00 -1.76
CA SER A 20 -29.07 -5.21 -2.84
C SER A 20 -28.93 -6.55 -3.57
N ALA A 21 -27.76 -7.18 -3.49
CA ALA A 21 -27.51 -8.50 -4.07
C ALA A 21 -27.96 -9.67 -3.14
N ILE A 22 -28.47 -9.40 -1.94
CA ILE A 22 -29.05 -10.39 -1.04
C ILE A 22 -30.42 -10.81 -1.59
N LEU A 23 -30.61 -12.10 -1.80
CA LEU A 23 -31.84 -12.63 -2.41
C LEU A 23 -33.00 -12.75 -1.41
N ASP A 24 -32.67 -13.07 -0.15
CA ASP A 24 -33.67 -13.12 0.93
C ASP A 24 -34.13 -11.70 1.27
N GLU A 25 -35.43 -11.44 1.07
CA GLU A 25 -35.99 -10.09 1.21
C GLU A 25 -36.02 -9.61 2.68
N PRO A 26 -36.39 -10.42 3.66
CA PRO A 26 -36.31 -10.05 5.09
C PRO A 26 -34.88 -9.71 5.52
N GLU A 27 -33.88 -10.52 5.11
CA GLU A 27 -32.47 -10.25 5.40
C GLU A 27 -32.02 -8.94 4.71
N ARG A 28 -32.32 -8.76 3.43
CA ARG A 28 -31.97 -7.54 2.69
C ARG A 28 -32.55 -6.29 3.33
N THR A 29 -33.83 -6.33 3.73
CA THR A 29 -34.50 -5.20 4.38
C THR A 29 -33.84 -4.87 5.72
N ARG A 30 -33.54 -5.86 6.54
CA ARG A 30 -32.86 -5.72 7.82
C ARG A 30 -31.46 -5.15 7.65
N MET A 31 -30.69 -5.69 6.70
CA MET A 31 -29.35 -5.17 6.40
C MET A 31 -29.39 -3.73 5.89
N MET A 32 -30.37 -3.40 5.03
CA MET A 32 -30.50 -2.04 4.49
C MET A 32 -30.87 -1.01 5.58
N ALA A 33 -31.53 -1.41 6.64
CA ALA A 33 -31.83 -0.53 7.78
C ALA A 33 -30.57 0.01 8.48
N GLY A 34 -29.44 -0.70 8.39
CA GLY A 34 -28.14 -0.27 8.92
C GLY A 34 -27.36 0.75 8.06
N VAL A 35 -27.88 1.14 6.89
CA VAL A 35 -27.14 1.95 5.91
C VAL A 35 -26.65 3.29 6.47
N ASN A 36 -27.44 3.95 7.32
CA ASN A 36 -27.06 5.24 7.90
C ASN A 36 -25.89 5.11 8.89
N ASP A 37 -25.91 4.10 9.74
CA ASP A 37 -24.80 3.80 10.66
C ASP A 37 -23.49 3.50 9.90
N ILE A 38 -23.59 2.76 8.81
CA ILE A 38 -22.44 2.45 7.94
C ILE A 38 -21.93 3.72 7.27
N ARG A 39 -22.81 4.57 6.74
CA ARG A 39 -22.46 5.85 6.14
C ARG A 39 -21.71 6.74 7.14
N ASP A 40 -22.26 6.90 8.34
CA ASP A 40 -21.69 7.78 9.36
C ASP A 40 -20.31 7.28 9.82
N THR A 41 -20.15 5.94 9.96
CA THR A 41 -18.85 5.31 10.24
C THR A 41 -17.86 5.51 9.07
N ALA A 42 -18.33 5.45 7.84
CA ALA A 42 -17.48 5.68 6.66
C ALA A 42 -17.01 7.12 6.56
N ILE A 43 -17.86 8.09 6.90
CA ILE A 43 -17.49 9.52 6.95
C ILE A 43 -16.42 9.76 8.03
N ASP A 44 -16.62 9.24 9.25
CA ASP A 44 -15.63 9.35 10.34
C ASP A 44 -14.29 8.72 9.94
N PHE A 45 -14.33 7.56 9.27
CA PHE A 45 -13.10 6.94 8.74
C PHE A 45 -12.36 7.84 7.73
N VAL A 46 -13.07 8.41 6.77
CA VAL A 46 -12.46 9.26 5.73
C VAL A 46 -11.84 10.52 6.34
N GLU A 47 -12.55 11.17 7.27
CA GLU A 47 -12.06 12.35 7.98
C GLU A 47 -10.79 12.03 8.78
N ARG A 48 -10.78 10.94 9.54
CA ARG A 48 -9.60 10.50 10.29
C ARG A 48 -8.46 10.05 9.40
N ALA A 49 -8.75 9.37 8.30
CA ALA A 49 -7.72 8.96 7.34
C ALA A 49 -7.04 10.19 6.71
N ALA A 50 -7.82 11.20 6.34
CA ALA A 50 -7.29 12.46 5.81
C ALA A 50 -6.47 13.25 6.85
N ALA A 51 -6.81 13.13 8.14
CA ALA A 51 -6.09 13.74 9.26
C ALA A 51 -4.88 12.91 9.75
N GLY A 52 -4.63 11.70 9.21
CA GLY A 52 -3.60 10.80 9.71
C GLY A 52 -3.91 10.22 11.09
N ALA A 53 -5.19 10.08 11.43
CA ALA A 53 -5.69 9.74 12.77
C ALA A 53 -6.54 8.44 12.79
N THR A 54 -6.35 7.52 11.84
CA THR A 54 -7.10 6.24 11.84
C THR A 54 -6.79 5.36 13.05
N TRP A 55 -5.65 5.57 13.70
CA TRP A 55 -5.28 4.90 14.95
C TRP A 55 -6.20 5.21 16.14
N GLU A 56 -6.97 6.31 16.08
CA GLU A 56 -7.95 6.70 17.10
C GLU A 56 -9.28 5.92 16.96
N LEU A 57 -9.52 5.26 15.83
CA LEU A 57 -10.74 4.50 15.64
C LEU A 57 -10.75 3.26 16.54
N PRO A 58 -11.77 3.08 17.40
CA PRO A 58 -11.81 1.96 18.32
C PRO A 58 -12.06 0.65 17.57
N PRO A 59 -11.18 -0.37 17.72
CA PRO A 59 -11.39 -1.67 17.13
C PRO A 59 -12.48 -2.45 17.89
N LEU A 60 -13.28 -3.22 17.17
CA LEU A 60 -14.12 -4.24 17.76
C LEU A 60 -13.25 -5.44 18.15
N VAL A 61 -13.02 -5.60 19.45
CA VAL A 61 -12.30 -6.76 20.00
C VAL A 61 -13.33 -7.79 20.45
N VAL A 62 -13.23 -8.99 19.90
CA VAL A 62 -14.22 -10.08 20.13
C VAL A 62 -13.49 -11.34 20.57
N ALA A 63 -14.02 -12.04 21.57
CA ALA A 63 -13.49 -13.32 21.99
C ALA A 63 -13.64 -14.38 20.87
N LYS A 64 -12.78 -15.40 20.90
CA LYS A 64 -12.82 -16.44 19.86
C LYS A 64 -14.17 -17.19 19.89
N GLY A 65 -14.84 -17.20 18.75
CA GLY A 65 -16.12 -17.89 18.57
C GLY A 65 -17.36 -17.03 18.84
N GLU A 66 -17.18 -15.78 19.27
CA GLU A 66 -18.30 -14.84 19.42
C GLU A 66 -18.60 -14.11 18.11
N ASP A 67 -19.87 -13.85 17.89
CA ASP A 67 -20.39 -13.09 16.74
C ASP A 67 -21.35 -11.99 17.22
N PRO A 68 -20.82 -10.88 17.74
CA PRO A 68 -21.64 -9.83 18.33
C PRO A 68 -22.47 -9.09 17.27
N VAL A 69 -23.58 -8.52 17.74
CA VAL A 69 -24.34 -7.52 17.00
C VAL A 69 -23.52 -6.23 16.93
N VAL A 70 -23.44 -5.61 15.76
CA VAL A 70 -22.58 -4.43 15.48
C VAL A 70 -23.40 -3.21 15.10
N VAL A 71 -24.47 -3.39 14.32
CA VAL A 71 -25.37 -2.30 13.85
C VAL A 71 -26.80 -2.80 13.92
N GLY A 72 -27.67 -2.13 14.68
CA GLY A 72 -29.07 -2.60 14.86
C GLY A 72 -29.08 -4.08 15.23
N ASP A 73 -29.66 -4.92 14.38
CA ASP A 73 -29.65 -6.38 14.53
C ASP A 73 -28.64 -7.11 13.65
N ILE A 74 -27.70 -6.37 13.03
CA ILE A 74 -26.72 -6.92 12.09
C ILE A 74 -25.48 -7.39 12.86
N ARG A 75 -25.09 -8.65 12.60
CA ARG A 75 -23.94 -9.27 13.24
C ARG A 75 -22.63 -8.98 12.49
N LYS A 76 -21.52 -9.13 13.21
CA LYS A 76 -20.17 -9.01 12.65
C LYS A 76 -19.98 -9.93 11.44
N SER A 77 -20.37 -11.20 11.53
CA SER A 77 -20.21 -12.18 10.45
C SER A 77 -20.95 -11.76 9.17
N GLU A 78 -22.11 -11.16 9.29
CA GLU A 78 -22.91 -10.68 8.16
C GLU A 78 -22.23 -9.52 7.44
N LEU A 79 -21.66 -8.56 8.18
CA LEU A 79 -20.88 -7.46 7.60
C LEU A 79 -19.62 -7.95 6.89
N VAL A 80 -18.92 -8.92 7.47
CA VAL A 80 -17.74 -9.55 6.84
C VAL A 80 -18.16 -10.32 5.59
N ALA A 81 -19.30 -11.02 5.60
CA ALA A 81 -19.82 -11.75 4.44
C ALA A 81 -20.18 -10.82 3.27
N LEU A 82 -20.53 -9.54 3.51
CA LEU A 82 -20.74 -8.57 2.43
C LEU A 82 -19.49 -8.43 1.58
N TYR A 83 -18.31 -8.43 2.17
CA TYR A 83 -17.06 -8.41 1.39
C TYR A 83 -16.78 -9.79 0.74
N GLU A 84 -16.73 -10.84 1.54
CA GLU A 84 -16.21 -12.15 1.10
C GLU A 84 -17.09 -12.80 0.04
N TYR A 85 -18.38 -12.53 0.09
CA TYR A 85 -19.35 -13.13 -0.83
C TYR A 85 -19.94 -12.09 -1.79
N TYR A 86 -20.54 -11.01 -1.26
CA TYR A 86 -21.29 -10.09 -2.12
C TYR A 86 -20.39 -9.14 -2.91
N MET A 87 -19.29 -8.66 -2.36
CA MET A 87 -18.35 -7.81 -3.11
C MET A 87 -17.43 -8.65 -4.01
N VAL A 88 -16.87 -9.74 -3.50
CA VAL A 88 -15.86 -10.51 -4.23
C VAL A 88 -16.48 -11.43 -5.30
N ARG A 89 -17.66 -12.02 -5.03
CA ARG A 89 -18.21 -13.10 -5.86
C ARG A 89 -19.50 -12.74 -6.62
N ARG A 90 -20.24 -11.68 -6.24
CA ARG A 90 -21.49 -11.31 -6.91
C ARG A 90 -21.24 -10.17 -7.91
N PRO A 91 -21.94 -10.19 -9.06
CA PRO A 91 -21.69 -9.27 -10.17
C PRO A 91 -21.70 -7.79 -9.76
N LEU A 92 -22.70 -7.35 -8.99
CA LEU A 92 -22.84 -5.95 -8.59
C LEU A 92 -21.66 -5.45 -7.74
N GLY A 93 -21.30 -6.20 -6.71
CA GLY A 93 -20.15 -5.85 -5.86
C GLY A 93 -18.82 -6.02 -6.60
N ARG A 94 -18.74 -7.01 -7.50
CA ARG A 94 -17.53 -7.31 -8.27
C ARG A 94 -17.11 -6.14 -9.17
N VAL A 95 -18.05 -5.41 -9.73
CA VAL A 95 -17.76 -4.19 -10.52
C VAL A 95 -16.99 -3.16 -9.68
N ILE A 96 -17.42 -2.94 -8.43
CA ILE A 96 -16.73 -2.02 -7.50
C ILE A 96 -15.35 -2.55 -7.16
N TYR A 97 -15.24 -3.83 -6.82
CA TYR A 97 -13.97 -4.49 -6.51
C TYR A 97 -12.96 -4.33 -7.64
N ASP A 98 -13.35 -4.65 -8.87
CA ASP A 98 -12.47 -4.59 -10.03
C ASP A 98 -12.08 -3.16 -10.38
N SER A 99 -12.97 -2.17 -10.22
CA SER A 99 -12.64 -0.76 -10.46
C SER A 99 -11.57 -0.24 -9.50
N ILE A 100 -11.64 -0.62 -8.22
CA ILE A 100 -10.63 -0.25 -7.22
C ILE A 100 -9.30 -0.94 -7.56
N LEU A 101 -9.33 -2.24 -7.89
CA LEU A 101 -8.14 -3.01 -8.20
C LEU A 101 -7.38 -2.46 -9.40
N VAL A 102 -8.08 -2.10 -10.47
CA VAL A 102 -7.50 -1.53 -11.70
C VAL A 102 -6.88 -0.15 -11.43
N GLY A 103 -7.39 0.61 -10.46
CA GLY A 103 -6.87 1.93 -10.10
C GLY A 103 -5.40 1.94 -9.67
N ALA A 104 -4.85 0.80 -9.27
CA ALA A 104 -3.41 0.70 -8.93
C ALA A 104 -2.50 0.50 -10.15
N GLY A 105 -3.04 0.13 -11.30
CA GLY A 105 -2.26 -0.36 -12.43
C GLY A 105 -1.59 -1.69 -12.10
N ASP A 106 -0.33 -1.85 -12.50
CA ASP A 106 0.44 -3.08 -12.30
C ASP A 106 1.36 -3.06 -11.07
N GLU A 107 1.38 -1.98 -10.31
CA GLU A 107 2.30 -1.76 -9.19
C GLU A 107 1.58 -1.70 -7.84
N CYS A 108 1.97 -2.56 -6.92
CA CYS A 108 1.44 -2.54 -5.55
C CYS A 108 1.88 -1.25 -4.82
N PRO A 109 0.92 -0.43 -4.34
CA PRO A 109 1.24 0.84 -3.69
C PRO A 109 1.98 0.67 -2.37
N THR A 110 1.73 -0.44 -1.67
CA THR A 110 2.27 -0.73 -0.34
C THR A 110 3.77 -1.03 -0.38
N CYS A 111 4.22 -1.89 -1.29
CA CYS A 111 5.63 -2.24 -1.40
C CYS A 111 6.41 -1.45 -2.46
N GLY A 112 5.83 -0.34 -2.94
CA GLY A 112 6.54 0.51 -3.89
C GLY A 112 6.86 -0.17 -5.22
N GLY A 113 5.91 -0.91 -5.79
CA GLY A 113 5.97 -1.39 -7.17
C GLY A 113 6.65 -2.74 -7.41
N ILE A 114 7.12 -3.45 -6.35
CA ILE A 114 7.74 -4.78 -6.57
C ILE A 114 6.69 -5.83 -6.94
N GLY A 115 5.56 -5.83 -6.22
CA GLY A 115 4.51 -6.81 -6.43
C GLY A 115 3.39 -6.29 -7.33
N HIS A 116 2.70 -7.21 -8.03
CA HIS A 116 1.51 -6.87 -8.82
C HIS A 116 0.25 -7.01 -7.94
N PRO A 117 -0.63 -5.99 -7.89
CA PRO A 117 -1.88 -6.08 -7.17
C PRO A 117 -2.77 -7.18 -7.76
N ARG A 118 -3.29 -8.06 -6.89
CA ARG A 118 -4.19 -9.15 -7.28
C ARG A 118 -5.42 -9.27 -6.39
N THR A 119 -5.44 -8.49 -5.31
CA THR A 119 -6.52 -8.50 -4.32
C THR A 119 -6.69 -7.12 -3.74
N LEU A 120 -7.81 -6.89 -3.06
CA LEU A 120 -7.99 -5.73 -2.20
C LEU A 120 -7.73 -6.16 -0.75
N ASP A 121 -6.83 -5.44 -0.10
CA ASP A 121 -6.56 -5.57 1.33
C ASP A 121 -7.33 -4.49 2.10
N HIS A 122 -7.74 -4.81 3.33
CA HIS A 122 -8.40 -3.85 4.20
C HIS A 122 -7.37 -3.04 4.98
N TYR A 123 -7.28 -1.74 4.76
CA TYR A 123 -6.36 -0.88 5.53
C TYR A 123 -6.57 -1.06 7.04
N LEU A 124 -7.78 -0.88 7.54
CA LEU A 124 -8.21 -1.33 8.86
C LEU A 124 -8.87 -2.70 8.73
N PRO A 125 -8.38 -3.74 9.45
CA PRO A 125 -8.84 -5.12 9.28
C PRO A 125 -10.35 -5.30 9.46
N LYS A 126 -11.03 -5.92 8.50
CA LYS A 126 -12.48 -6.20 8.59
C LYS A 126 -12.86 -7.04 9.82
N ALA A 127 -11.91 -7.82 10.35
CA ALA A 127 -12.13 -8.60 11.57
C ALA A 127 -12.36 -7.71 12.80
N ASN A 128 -11.78 -6.51 12.82
CA ASN A 128 -11.87 -5.55 13.91
C ASN A 128 -12.68 -4.31 13.54
N TYR A 129 -12.90 -4.07 12.25
CA TYR A 129 -13.66 -2.94 11.74
C TYR A 129 -14.72 -3.41 10.72
N PRO A 130 -15.67 -4.27 11.13
CA PRO A 130 -16.60 -4.91 10.19
C PRO A 130 -17.51 -3.91 9.47
N LYS A 131 -17.82 -2.76 10.06
CA LYS A 131 -18.58 -1.68 9.39
C LYS A 131 -17.86 -1.12 8.16
N LEU A 132 -16.51 -1.25 8.09
CA LEU A 132 -15.67 -0.78 6.99
C LEU A 132 -15.34 -1.90 6.00
N ALA A 133 -15.94 -3.08 6.13
CA ALA A 133 -15.56 -4.26 5.34
C ALA A 133 -15.72 -4.08 3.82
N VAL A 134 -16.70 -3.30 3.39
CA VAL A 134 -16.95 -3.02 1.97
C VAL A 134 -16.74 -1.55 1.59
N LEU A 135 -16.15 -0.75 2.48
CA LEU A 135 -15.87 0.66 2.20
C LEU A 135 -14.70 0.77 1.20
N PRO A 136 -14.89 1.36 -0.01
CA PRO A 136 -13.84 1.50 -1.01
C PRO A 136 -12.59 2.22 -0.49
N HIS A 137 -12.76 3.22 0.35
CA HIS A 137 -11.68 3.99 0.98
C HIS A 137 -10.82 3.19 1.96
N ASN A 138 -11.35 2.08 2.51
CA ASN A 138 -10.63 1.12 3.36
C ASN A 138 -10.03 -0.04 2.56
N LEU A 139 -10.28 -0.13 1.25
CA LEU A 139 -9.84 -1.22 0.38
C LEU A 139 -8.66 -0.77 -0.48
N ILE A 140 -7.51 -1.37 -0.25
CA ILE A 140 -6.26 -1.02 -0.92
C ILE A 140 -5.86 -2.16 -1.87
N PRO A 141 -5.62 -1.87 -3.17
CA PRO A 141 -5.03 -2.84 -4.08
C PRO A 141 -3.69 -3.34 -3.54
N ALA A 142 -3.55 -4.64 -3.38
CA ALA A 142 -2.35 -5.22 -2.78
C ALA A 142 -1.84 -6.44 -3.55
N CYS A 143 -0.52 -6.62 -3.57
CA CYS A 143 0.07 -7.88 -3.98
C CYS A 143 -0.13 -8.93 -2.88
N ARG A 144 0.03 -10.21 -3.27
CA ARG A 144 -0.17 -11.33 -2.34
C ARG A 144 0.70 -11.21 -1.10
N ASP A 145 1.97 -10.86 -1.27
CA ASP A 145 2.92 -10.78 -0.17
C ASP A 145 2.50 -9.70 0.83
N CYS A 146 2.25 -8.46 0.37
CA CYS A 146 1.81 -7.38 1.26
C CYS A 146 0.51 -7.70 1.99
N ASN A 147 -0.47 -8.31 1.31
CA ASN A 147 -1.72 -8.73 1.93
C ASN A 147 -1.52 -9.82 2.99
N THR A 148 -0.59 -10.75 2.73
CA THR A 148 -0.28 -11.83 3.68
C THR A 148 0.51 -11.32 4.88
N ASP A 149 1.57 -10.53 4.62
CA ASP A 149 2.45 -10.00 5.66
C ASP A 149 1.71 -9.05 6.60
N LYS A 150 0.77 -8.27 6.07
CA LYS A 150 -0.01 -7.34 6.88
C LYS A 150 -0.88 -8.05 7.91
N GLY A 151 -1.54 -9.14 7.56
CA GLY A 151 -2.44 -9.83 8.50
C GLY A 151 -3.53 -8.89 9.06
N ASN A 152 -3.72 -8.92 10.39
CA ASN A 152 -4.74 -8.11 11.08
C ASN A 152 -4.13 -7.27 12.22
N PRO A 153 -3.18 -6.36 11.97
CA PRO A 153 -2.57 -5.56 13.02
C PRO A 153 -3.59 -4.58 13.59
N LEU A 154 -3.57 -4.40 14.90
CA LEU A 154 -4.27 -3.29 15.55
C LEU A 154 -3.30 -2.11 15.64
N ILE A 155 -3.74 -0.97 15.14
CA ILE A 155 -2.97 0.27 15.16
C ILE A 155 -3.46 1.07 16.37
N ASP A 156 -2.63 1.19 17.39
CA ASP A 156 -2.96 1.81 18.68
C ASP A 156 -2.15 3.09 18.94
N HIS A 157 -1.30 3.46 17.99
CA HIS A 157 -0.41 4.62 18.09
C HIS A 157 -0.18 5.28 16.73
N PRO A 158 0.00 6.62 16.67
CA PRO A 158 0.18 7.34 15.41
C PRO A 158 1.39 6.81 14.61
N HIS A 159 2.53 6.56 15.26
CA HIS A 159 3.74 6.08 14.60
C HIS A 159 3.64 4.63 14.05
N LYS A 160 2.68 3.84 14.53
CA LYS A 160 2.41 2.50 14.00
C LYS A 160 1.50 2.51 12.78
N GLN A 161 0.86 3.66 12.48
CA GLN A 161 -0.04 3.78 11.35
C GLN A 161 0.73 3.61 10.04
N LEU A 162 0.35 2.61 9.25
CA LEU A 162 0.93 2.36 7.94
C LEU A 162 0.61 3.51 6.97
N ILE A 163 1.41 3.66 5.91
CA ILE A 163 1.15 4.69 4.88
C ILE A 163 -0.10 4.31 4.09
N HIS A 164 -1.08 5.21 4.07
CA HIS A 164 -2.34 5.04 3.35
C HIS A 164 -2.24 5.63 1.94
N PRO A 165 -2.36 4.84 0.86
CA PRO A 165 -2.07 5.31 -0.49
C PRO A 165 -3.04 6.39 -1.01
N TYR A 166 -4.24 6.52 -0.42
CA TYR A 166 -5.23 7.52 -0.83
C TYR A 166 -5.13 8.83 -0.06
N PHE A 167 -4.87 8.78 1.25
CA PHE A 167 -5.10 9.90 2.17
C PHE A 167 -3.84 10.54 2.73
N ASP A 168 -2.74 9.81 2.80
CA ASP A 168 -1.54 10.31 3.45
C ASP A 168 -0.91 11.51 2.73
N GLN A 169 -0.09 12.24 3.47
CA GLN A 169 0.53 13.47 3.05
C GLN A 169 1.45 13.28 1.83
N PRO A 170 1.58 14.32 0.99
CA PRO A 170 2.43 14.28 -0.21
C PRO A 170 3.87 13.87 0.07
N CYS A 171 4.43 14.20 1.22
CA CYS A 171 5.83 13.90 1.55
C CYS A 171 6.17 12.40 1.43
N PHE A 172 5.26 11.49 1.80
CA PHE A 172 5.47 10.05 1.69
C PHE A 172 5.62 9.56 0.24
N PHE A 173 5.10 10.30 -0.73
CA PHE A 173 5.04 9.91 -2.14
C PHE A 173 5.95 10.74 -3.04
N ASP A 174 6.06 12.04 -2.77
CA ASP A 174 6.71 13.02 -3.66
C ASP A 174 8.14 13.35 -3.24
N GLN A 175 8.54 12.95 -2.02
CA GLN A 175 9.91 13.11 -1.52
C GLN A 175 10.62 11.75 -1.44
N THR A 176 11.93 11.76 -1.66
CA THR A 176 12.78 10.58 -1.49
C THR A 176 13.10 10.42 -0.02
N TRP A 177 12.76 9.27 0.55
CA TRP A 177 13.04 8.88 1.92
C TRP A 177 13.55 7.43 2.04
N ILE A 178 13.81 6.79 0.91
CA ILE A 178 14.52 5.52 0.84
C ILE A 178 15.86 5.79 0.20
N SER A 179 16.93 5.30 0.82
CA SER A 179 18.30 5.33 0.29
C SER A 179 18.77 3.94 -0.10
N ALA A 180 19.79 3.88 -0.96
CA ALA A 180 20.49 2.65 -1.26
C ALA A 180 21.99 2.84 -1.13
N SER A 181 22.70 1.74 -0.90
CA SER A 181 24.16 1.65 -0.92
C SER A 181 24.60 0.38 -1.63
N VAL A 182 25.76 0.42 -2.28
CA VAL A 182 26.35 -0.76 -2.93
C VAL A 182 27.49 -1.32 -2.08
N THR A 183 27.47 -2.64 -1.89
CA THR A 183 28.58 -3.37 -1.32
C THR A 183 29.35 -4.04 -2.45
N HIS A 184 30.64 -3.69 -2.60
CA HIS A 184 31.53 -4.21 -3.64
C HIS A 184 32.05 -5.61 -3.28
N SER A 185 31.16 -6.52 -2.97
CA SER A 185 31.42 -7.95 -2.80
C SER A 185 31.28 -8.70 -4.14
N GLN A 186 31.52 -10.01 -4.13
CA GLN A 186 31.21 -10.83 -5.30
C GLN A 186 30.17 -11.90 -4.92
N PRO A 187 28.92 -11.77 -5.40
CA PRO A 187 28.39 -10.68 -6.26
C PRO A 187 28.22 -9.35 -5.52
N HIS A 188 28.14 -8.25 -6.25
CA HIS A 188 27.74 -6.95 -5.68
C HIS A 188 26.32 -7.03 -5.08
N VAL A 189 26.12 -6.33 -3.97
CA VAL A 189 24.82 -6.30 -3.28
C VAL A 189 24.35 -4.85 -3.12
N ILE A 190 23.09 -4.60 -3.44
CA ILE A 190 22.42 -3.33 -3.15
C ILE A 190 21.62 -3.48 -1.87
N SER A 191 21.92 -2.65 -0.89
CA SER A 191 21.18 -2.56 0.37
C SER A 191 20.34 -1.31 0.39
N TYR A 192 19.15 -1.40 0.98
CA TYR A 192 18.20 -0.28 1.09
C TYR A 192 17.87 0.01 2.54
N ALA A 193 17.66 1.29 2.84
CA ALA A 193 17.28 1.76 4.16
C ALA A 193 16.23 2.87 4.07
N ALA A 194 15.37 2.97 5.10
CA ALA A 194 14.51 4.13 5.28
C ALA A 194 15.33 5.27 5.90
N THR A 195 15.38 6.40 5.21
CA THR A 195 16.12 7.60 5.61
C THR A 195 15.23 8.84 5.42
N PRO A 196 14.09 8.93 6.16
CA PRO A 196 13.20 10.08 6.03
C PRO A 196 13.91 11.37 6.43
N PRO A 197 13.64 12.50 5.72
CA PRO A 197 14.28 13.79 6.00
C PRO A 197 14.01 14.28 7.43
N ASP A 198 15.00 14.92 8.05
CA ASP A 198 14.87 15.52 9.40
C ASP A 198 13.86 16.68 9.46
N THR A 199 13.48 17.21 8.30
CA THR A 199 12.44 18.24 8.18
C THR A 199 11.01 17.72 8.37
N TRP A 200 10.83 16.40 8.36
CA TRP A 200 9.54 15.78 8.64
C TRP A 200 9.24 15.79 10.15
N SER A 201 7.95 15.69 10.49
CA SER A 201 7.57 15.46 11.88
C SER A 201 8.16 14.13 12.38
N GLU A 202 8.39 14.02 13.69
CA GLU A 202 8.86 12.77 14.31
C GLU A 202 7.92 11.59 13.97
N VAL A 203 6.61 11.82 14.08
CA VAL A 203 5.58 10.82 13.75
C VAL A 203 5.68 10.35 12.30
N ASP A 204 5.83 11.28 11.34
CA ASP A 204 5.91 10.89 9.93
C ASP A 204 7.19 10.12 9.62
N ARG A 205 8.30 10.48 10.25
CA ARG A 205 9.57 9.74 10.13
C ARG A 205 9.43 8.32 10.67
N GLU A 206 8.86 8.17 11.87
CA GLU A 206 8.60 6.85 12.46
C GLU A 206 7.64 6.01 11.64
N ARG A 207 6.58 6.62 11.10
CA ARG A 207 5.64 5.93 10.19
C ARG A 207 6.30 5.44 8.92
N ALA A 208 7.19 6.22 8.32
CA ALA A 208 7.94 5.80 7.12
C ALA A 208 8.85 4.61 7.43
N ILE A 209 9.60 4.66 8.54
CA ILE A 209 10.47 3.57 9.00
C ILE A 209 9.64 2.33 9.32
N ASN A 210 8.58 2.48 10.12
CA ASN A 210 7.68 1.38 10.47
C ASN A 210 7.09 0.70 9.22
N HIS A 211 6.57 1.48 8.25
CA HIS A 211 6.03 0.92 7.01
C HIS A 211 7.08 0.14 6.22
N PHE A 212 8.30 0.69 6.10
CA PHE A 212 9.41 0.06 5.40
C PHE A 212 9.83 -1.26 6.03
N GLU A 213 9.93 -1.31 7.34
CA GLU A 213 10.31 -2.49 8.12
C GLU A 213 9.19 -3.53 8.14
N PHE A 214 7.95 -3.09 8.38
CA PHE A 214 6.78 -3.95 8.49
C PHE A 214 6.57 -4.82 7.23
N PHE A 215 6.78 -4.28 6.05
CA PHE A 215 6.65 -5.00 4.78
C PHE A 215 7.97 -5.59 4.27
N GLY A 216 9.03 -5.58 5.06
CA GLY A 216 10.34 -6.13 4.70
C GLY A 216 10.90 -5.55 3.40
N ILE A 217 10.66 -4.25 3.15
CA ILE A 217 10.93 -3.61 1.85
C ILE A 217 12.42 -3.64 1.52
N ALA A 218 13.31 -3.49 2.50
CA ALA A 218 14.76 -3.57 2.28
C ALA A 218 15.17 -4.84 1.55
N LYS A 219 14.77 -5.99 2.07
CA LYS A 219 15.08 -7.31 1.48
C LYS A 219 14.44 -7.48 0.10
N ARG A 220 13.19 -7.06 -0.05
CA ARG A 220 12.45 -7.20 -1.31
C ARG A 220 13.06 -6.33 -2.41
N TYR A 221 13.47 -5.10 -2.07
CA TYR A 221 14.18 -4.20 -2.98
C TYR A 221 15.54 -4.76 -3.39
N SER A 222 16.33 -5.27 -2.44
CA SER A 222 17.63 -5.90 -2.73
C SER A 222 17.51 -7.09 -3.70
N ILE A 223 16.48 -7.92 -3.53
CA ILE A 223 16.20 -9.04 -4.43
C ILE A 223 15.81 -8.52 -5.83
N ALA A 224 14.92 -7.53 -5.93
CA ALA A 224 14.52 -6.96 -7.21
C ALA A 224 15.71 -6.29 -7.92
N ALA A 225 16.57 -5.62 -7.17
CA ALA A 225 17.77 -4.95 -7.70
C ALA A 225 18.80 -5.92 -8.29
N SER A 226 18.84 -7.17 -7.81
CA SER A 226 19.88 -8.12 -8.23
C SER A 226 19.90 -8.41 -9.73
N SER A 227 18.75 -8.58 -10.36
CA SER A 227 18.63 -8.83 -11.80
C SER A 227 19.00 -7.60 -12.63
N GLU A 228 18.58 -6.43 -12.18
CA GLU A 228 18.90 -5.15 -12.83
C GLU A 228 20.38 -4.83 -12.72
N LEU A 229 21.00 -5.14 -11.58
CA LEU A 229 22.43 -4.95 -11.35
C LEU A 229 23.29 -5.77 -12.33
N ILE A 230 22.90 -7.02 -12.59
CA ILE A 230 23.57 -7.86 -13.59
C ILE A 230 23.53 -7.21 -14.98
N PHE A 231 22.36 -6.70 -15.37
CA PHE A 231 22.19 -6.00 -16.64
C PHE A 231 23.07 -4.72 -16.73
N LEU A 232 23.12 -3.94 -15.65
CA LEU A 232 23.96 -2.73 -15.59
C LEU A 232 25.45 -3.05 -15.66
N LEU A 233 25.90 -4.10 -14.99
CA LEU A 233 27.30 -4.55 -15.06
C LEU A 233 27.68 -5.03 -16.47
N ASP A 234 26.77 -5.74 -17.13
CA ASP A 234 27.00 -6.18 -18.51
C ASP A 234 27.05 -4.99 -19.47
N MET A 235 26.14 -4.04 -19.33
CA MET A 235 26.12 -2.80 -20.09
C MET A 235 27.39 -1.97 -19.84
N HIS A 236 27.85 -1.86 -18.58
CA HIS A 236 29.09 -1.17 -18.25
C HIS A 236 30.28 -1.81 -18.98
N ARG A 237 30.42 -3.14 -18.94
CA ARG A 237 31.50 -3.89 -19.58
C ARG A 237 31.52 -3.72 -21.12
N ASN A 238 30.34 -3.72 -21.75
CA ASN A 238 30.22 -3.77 -23.20
C ASN A 238 30.19 -2.40 -23.84
N TYR A 239 29.62 -1.38 -23.16
CA TYR A 239 29.44 -0.04 -23.78
C TYR A 239 30.27 1.05 -23.11
N PHE A 240 30.58 0.94 -21.82
CA PHE A 240 31.22 2.00 -21.04
C PHE A 240 32.69 1.70 -20.68
N ARG A 241 33.18 0.48 -20.89
CA ARG A 241 34.52 0.05 -20.47
C ARG A 241 35.65 0.99 -20.91
N ASN A 242 35.55 1.57 -22.10
CA ASN A 242 36.58 2.45 -22.69
C ASN A 242 36.12 3.93 -22.71
N ARG A 243 35.10 4.27 -21.91
CA ARG A 243 34.55 5.62 -21.79
C ARG A 243 34.89 6.21 -20.44
N PRO A 244 34.88 7.57 -20.30
CA PRO A 244 35.01 8.20 -19.01
C PRO A 244 33.92 7.71 -18.02
N ALA A 245 34.30 7.48 -16.77
CA ALA A 245 33.36 7.07 -15.70
C ALA A 245 32.13 8.00 -15.58
N GLU A 246 32.34 9.28 -15.89
CA GLU A 246 31.26 10.29 -15.86
C GLU A 246 30.15 10.00 -16.86
N GLU A 247 30.43 9.40 -18.02
CA GLU A 247 29.39 9.06 -19.01
C GLU A 247 28.45 7.97 -18.47
N PHE A 248 28.98 6.98 -17.77
CA PHE A 248 28.13 5.95 -17.12
C PHE A 248 27.35 6.50 -15.94
N SER A 249 28.01 7.32 -15.10
CA SER A 249 27.33 8.03 -14.01
C SER A 249 26.19 8.92 -14.53
N GLN A 250 26.40 9.64 -15.63
CA GLN A 250 25.38 10.48 -16.25
C GLN A 250 24.21 9.66 -16.84
N TYR A 251 24.50 8.51 -17.44
CA TYR A 251 23.46 7.56 -17.88
C TYR A 251 22.58 7.12 -16.70
N LEU A 252 23.20 6.72 -15.58
CA LEU A 252 22.49 6.30 -14.38
C LEU A 252 21.66 7.44 -13.79
N ARG A 253 22.19 8.67 -13.70
CA ARG A 253 21.45 9.86 -13.26
C ARG A 253 20.25 10.15 -14.16
N SER A 254 20.43 10.03 -15.48
CA SER A 254 19.33 10.22 -16.44
C SER A 254 18.21 9.20 -16.23
N ALA A 255 18.57 7.93 -16.04
CA ALA A 255 17.61 6.86 -15.76
C ALA A 255 16.88 7.08 -14.42
N ALA A 256 17.61 7.49 -13.37
CA ALA A 256 17.04 7.87 -12.08
C ALA A 256 16.10 9.08 -12.18
N GLY A 257 16.39 10.03 -13.08
CA GLY A 257 15.58 11.22 -13.34
C GLY A 257 14.26 10.97 -14.06
N SER A 258 14.01 9.74 -14.54
CA SER A 258 12.78 9.43 -15.29
C SER A 258 11.53 9.77 -14.49
N SER A 259 10.60 10.52 -15.11
CA SER A 259 9.30 10.85 -14.54
C SER A 259 8.31 9.68 -14.53
N SER A 260 8.61 8.61 -15.27
CA SER A 260 7.79 7.39 -15.29
C SER A 260 7.88 6.57 -14.01
N VAL A 261 8.83 6.91 -13.10
CA VAL A 261 9.09 6.17 -11.86
C VAL A 261 8.98 7.11 -10.67
N PHE A 262 8.17 6.76 -9.69
CA PHE A 262 7.98 7.59 -8.48
C PHE A 262 9.24 7.62 -7.58
N PRO A 263 9.40 8.63 -6.67
CA PRO A 263 10.66 8.89 -5.95
C PRO A 263 11.23 7.71 -5.18
N ASN A 264 10.40 6.95 -4.49
CA ASN A 264 10.83 5.83 -3.63
C ASN A 264 10.76 4.46 -4.32
N HIS A 265 10.72 4.42 -5.64
CA HIS A 265 10.80 3.17 -6.38
C HIS A 265 12.21 2.58 -6.29
N TRP A 266 12.33 1.27 -6.06
CA TRP A 266 13.61 0.58 -5.85
C TRP A 266 14.64 0.85 -6.95
N ARG A 267 14.21 0.86 -8.22
CA ARG A 267 15.10 1.11 -9.37
C ARG A 267 15.64 2.54 -9.38
N LYS A 268 14.79 3.53 -9.13
CA LYS A 268 15.17 4.94 -9.07
C LYS A 268 16.20 5.19 -7.98
N VAL A 269 15.94 4.66 -6.79
CA VAL A 269 16.83 4.77 -5.63
C VAL A 269 18.17 4.07 -5.89
N MET A 270 18.15 2.88 -6.51
CA MET A 270 19.35 2.16 -6.91
C MET A 270 20.20 2.95 -7.92
N TYR A 271 19.57 3.43 -8.99
CA TYR A 271 20.30 4.19 -10.01
C TYR A 271 20.93 5.47 -9.46
N SER A 272 20.24 6.18 -8.57
CA SER A 272 20.80 7.34 -7.90
C SER A 272 22.04 6.97 -7.08
N ALA A 273 21.97 5.91 -6.29
CA ALA A 273 23.09 5.46 -5.47
C ALA A 273 24.29 5.00 -6.29
N LEU A 274 24.05 4.23 -7.36
CA LEU A 274 25.09 3.74 -8.26
C LEU A 274 25.75 4.87 -9.05
N ALA A 275 24.99 5.90 -9.42
CA ALA A 275 25.53 7.06 -10.13
C ALA A 275 26.52 7.88 -9.28
N GLU A 276 26.36 7.83 -7.97
CA GLU A 276 27.22 8.53 -6.99
C GLU A 276 28.37 7.66 -6.46
N ASP A 277 28.42 6.38 -6.86
CA ASP A 277 29.47 5.44 -6.44
C ASP A 277 30.65 5.45 -7.43
N PRO A 278 31.82 6.02 -7.07
CA PRO A 278 32.96 6.11 -7.97
C PRO A 278 33.54 4.74 -8.34
N LEU A 279 33.44 3.75 -7.44
CA LEU A 279 33.99 2.42 -7.68
C LEU A 279 33.10 1.64 -8.67
N PHE A 280 31.78 1.85 -8.60
CA PHE A 280 30.85 1.23 -9.54
C PHE A 280 30.95 1.82 -10.95
N CYS A 281 31.20 3.12 -11.05
CA CYS A 281 31.33 3.82 -12.33
C CYS A 281 32.74 3.74 -12.94
N ALA A 282 33.74 3.27 -12.20
CA ALA A 282 35.12 3.15 -12.69
C ALA A 282 35.20 2.14 -13.85
N PRO A 283 36.10 2.39 -14.87
CA PRO A 283 36.31 1.52 -16.03
C PRO A 283 36.71 0.10 -15.67
#